data_f5cf67f69ddeeca5ba0ae894a298380d
#
_entry.id   f5cf67f69ddeeca5ba0ae894a298380d
#
_cell.length_a   1.000
_cell.length_b   1.000
_cell.length_c   1.000
_cell.angle_alpha   90.00
_cell.angle_beta   90.00
_cell.angle_gamma   90.00
#
_symmetry.space_group_name_H-M   'P 1'
#
loop_
_entity.id
_entity.type
_entity.pdbx_description
1 polymer ?
#
loop_
_entity_poly.entity_id
_entity_poly.type
_entity_poly.pdbx_seq_one_letter_code
_entity_poly.pdbx_strand_id
1 'polypeptide(L)'
;DEDNQWCGFAARLRVYLVNTDRMTATDETVGAALQAASLSNVAIAVPLFGTTLSHYAVLCDQMGIDGLKAWHSSLRDRGIREVRGNGAVKDLVAEGACDFGFTDTDDAFAAIDAGKPVTMLPVRLETGHTICLPNSVAMIRNCPHPDAALTFIRFLLSEEVELALANSGSRQIPLGPVDTSRLPSDVLDLTKWAADGISLTGAAKHHAEVLHWLT
;
A
#
# COMPACT_ATOMS: atom_id res chain seq x y z
N ASP A 1 10.78 -11.99 -11.12
CA ASP A 1 11.74 -12.50 -10.13
C ASP A 1 12.95 -13.14 -10.83
N GLU A 2 13.98 -13.51 -10.09
CA GLU A 2 15.21 -14.11 -10.63
C GLU A 2 14.97 -15.47 -11.29
N ASP A 3 13.94 -16.20 -10.87
CA ASP A 3 13.56 -17.50 -11.39
C ASP A 3 12.51 -17.42 -12.53
N ASN A 4 12.14 -16.22 -12.96
CA ASN A 4 11.11 -15.96 -13.98
C ASN A 4 9.76 -16.64 -13.70
N GLN A 5 9.38 -16.78 -12.42
CA GLN A 5 8.12 -17.42 -12.03
C GLN A 5 6.95 -16.43 -11.95
N TRP A 6 7.24 -15.15 -11.74
CA TRP A 6 6.26 -14.08 -11.71
C TRP A 6 6.87 -12.75 -12.16
N CYS A 7 6.03 -11.83 -12.59
CA CYS A 7 6.42 -10.47 -12.97
C CYS A 7 5.57 -9.46 -12.20
N GLY A 8 6.19 -8.33 -11.83
CA GLY A 8 5.48 -7.16 -11.34
C GLY A 8 5.03 -6.27 -12.48
N PHE A 9 3.88 -5.63 -12.33
CA PHE A 9 3.38 -4.56 -13.22
C PHE A 9 2.56 -3.60 -12.42
N ALA A 10 2.60 -2.33 -12.76
CA ALA A 10 1.93 -1.25 -12.04
C ALA A 10 2.01 -1.39 -10.51
N ALA A 11 2.12 -0.33 -9.78
CA ALA A 11 2.29 -0.36 -8.34
C ALA A 11 1.39 0.64 -7.63
N ARG A 12 1.26 0.46 -6.31
CA ARG A 12 0.65 1.40 -5.39
C ARG A 12 1.52 1.60 -4.17
N LEU A 13 1.36 2.71 -3.48
CA LEU A 13 2.07 3.01 -2.25
C LEU A 13 1.15 2.81 -1.04
N ARG A 14 1.76 2.36 0.07
CA ARG A 14 1.12 2.49 1.38
C ARG A 14 1.12 3.95 1.79
N VAL A 15 -0.05 4.46 2.19
CA VAL A 15 -0.23 5.85 2.58
C VAL A 15 -1.01 5.97 3.89
N TYR A 16 -0.81 7.10 4.56
CA TYR A 16 -1.78 7.63 5.51
C TYR A 16 -2.82 8.42 4.72
N LEU A 17 -4.08 8.03 4.78
CA LEU A 17 -5.19 8.88 4.37
C LEU A 17 -5.55 9.76 5.55
N VAL A 18 -5.56 11.07 5.37
CA VAL A 18 -5.78 12.06 6.44
C VAL A 18 -7.02 12.87 6.13
N ASN A 19 -7.93 12.99 7.10
CA ASN A 19 -9.09 13.88 6.99
C ASN A 19 -8.67 15.32 7.29
N THR A 20 -8.78 16.21 6.31
CA THR A 20 -8.29 17.59 6.37
C THR A 20 -9.16 18.52 7.21
N ASP A 21 -10.41 18.14 7.51
CA ASP A 21 -11.27 18.87 8.43
C ASP A 21 -10.94 18.57 9.90
N ARG A 22 -10.18 17.48 10.15
CA ARG A 22 -9.88 16.98 11.50
C ARG A 22 -8.44 17.22 11.91
N MET A 23 -7.48 17.19 11.00
CA MET A 23 -6.09 17.44 11.30
C MET A 23 -5.33 17.97 10.07
N THR A 24 -4.23 18.68 10.33
CA THR A 24 -3.30 19.08 9.28
C THR A 24 -2.53 17.86 8.78
N ALA A 25 -2.44 17.70 7.47
CA ALA A 25 -1.76 16.56 6.85
C ALA A 25 -0.27 16.87 6.63
N THR A 26 0.55 16.59 7.62
CA THR A 26 2.02 16.64 7.53
C THR A 26 2.63 15.42 8.23
N ASP A 27 3.85 15.04 7.85
CA ASP A 27 4.57 13.94 8.50
C ASP A 27 4.73 14.18 10.00
N GLU A 28 4.92 15.45 10.42
CA GLU A 28 5.04 15.84 11.82
C GLU A 28 3.73 15.58 12.60
N THR A 29 2.58 16.01 12.05
CA THR A 29 1.29 15.85 12.75
C THR A 29 0.85 14.39 12.81
N VAL A 30 1.05 13.61 11.74
CA VAL A 30 0.78 12.16 11.73
C VAL A 30 1.73 11.43 12.69
N GLY A 31 3.03 11.76 12.66
CA GLY A 31 4.02 11.21 13.57
C GLY A 31 3.69 11.47 15.05
N ALA A 32 3.30 12.71 15.39
CA ALA A 32 2.87 13.08 16.74
C ALA A 32 1.60 12.32 17.17
N ALA A 33 0.62 12.18 16.26
CA ALA A 33 -0.60 11.44 16.52
C ALA A 33 -0.33 9.95 16.75
N LEU A 34 0.60 9.35 15.99
CA LEU A 34 1.03 7.95 16.19
C LEU A 34 1.74 7.72 17.54
N GLN A 35 2.28 8.75 18.17
CA GLN A 35 2.88 8.69 19.50
C GLN A 35 1.89 9.03 20.64
N ALA A 36 0.68 9.45 20.32
CA ALA A 36 -0.33 9.81 21.31
C ALA A 36 -0.72 8.64 22.21
N ALA A 37 -1.19 8.92 23.42
CA ALA A 37 -1.64 7.91 24.38
C ALA A 37 -2.88 7.12 23.90
N SER A 38 -3.68 7.70 23.01
CA SER A 38 -4.86 7.06 22.42
C SER A 38 -4.80 7.12 20.89
N LEU A 39 -5.12 6.00 20.24
CA LEU A 39 -5.27 5.88 18.79
C LEU A 39 -6.73 5.57 18.38
N SER A 40 -7.70 5.88 19.24
CA SER A 40 -9.12 5.59 18.98
C SER A 40 -9.68 6.29 17.72
N ASN A 41 -9.01 7.33 17.24
CA ASN A 41 -9.32 8.05 15.99
C ASN A 41 -8.40 7.67 14.81
N VAL A 42 -7.67 6.57 14.92
CA VAL A 42 -6.81 6.05 13.86
C VAL A 42 -7.31 4.68 13.41
N ALA A 43 -7.32 4.42 12.11
CA ALA A 43 -7.76 3.14 11.56
C ALA A 43 -6.64 2.40 10.82
N ILE A 44 -6.66 1.07 10.93
CA ILE A 44 -5.79 0.17 10.18
C ILE A 44 -6.59 -1.06 9.74
N ALA A 45 -6.28 -1.63 8.58
CA ALA A 45 -6.86 -2.90 8.18
C ALA A 45 -6.21 -4.06 8.94
N VAL A 46 -6.99 -5.09 9.28
CA VAL A 46 -6.46 -6.34 9.86
C VAL A 46 -5.48 -6.97 8.86
N PRO A 47 -4.24 -7.31 9.27
CA PRO A 47 -3.16 -7.68 8.35
C PRO A 47 -3.19 -9.17 7.93
N LEU A 48 -4.35 -9.69 7.53
CA LEU A 48 -4.50 -11.10 7.15
C LEU A 48 -4.25 -11.36 5.65
N PHE A 49 -4.27 -10.33 4.82
CA PHE A 49 -4.09 -10.44 3.37
C PHE A 49 -3.72 -9.09 2.73
N GLY A 50 -3.40 -9.13 1.44
CA GLY A 50 -3.16 -7.95 0.60
C GLY A 50 -2.01 -7.08 1.06
N THR A 51 -2.13 -5.81 0.77
CA THR A 51 -1.08 -4.82 1.01
C THR A 51 -0.80 -4.56 2.48
N THR A 52 -1.79 -4.74 3.37
CA THR A 52 -1.56 -4.63 4.82
C THR A 52 -0.71 -5.78 5.34
N LEU A 53 -0.92 -7.02 4.90
CA LEU A 53 -0.03 -8.14 5.24
C LEU A 53 1.39 -7.89 4.71
N SER A 54 1.52 -7.38 3.47
CA SER A 54 2.83 -7.02 2.91
C SER A 54 3.51 -5.90 3.71
N HIS A 55 2.77 -4.90 4.17
CA HIS A 55 3.29 -3.85 5.07
C HIS A 55 3.84 -4.47 6.37
N TYR A 56 3.09 -5.39 6.98
CA TYR A 56 3.54 -6.09 8.19
C TYR A 56 4.77 -6.96 7.93
N ALA A 57 4.87 -7.59 6.77
CA ALA A 57 6.06 -8.34 6.38
C ALA A 57 7.29 -7.43 6.21
N VAL A 58 7.11 -6.22 5.67
CA VAL A 58 8.17 -5.19 5.60
C VAL A 58 8.60 -4.77 7.00
N LEU A 59 7.66 -4.49 7.91
CA LEU A 59 7.99 -4.15 9.30
C LEU A 59 8.71 -5.31 10.01
N CYS A 60 8.30 -6.57 9.75
CA CYS A 60 8.99 -7.74 10.27
C CYS A 60 10.44 -7.83 9.79
N ASP A 61 10.71 -7.53 8.51
CA ASP A 61 12.07 -7.48 7.95
C ASP A 61 12.93 -6.40 8.61
N GLN A 62 12.34 -5.27 9.01
CA GLN A 62 13.05 -4.15 9.61
C GLN A 62 13.32 -4.32 11.11
N MET A 63 12.38 -4.85 11.87
CA MET A 63 12.44 -4.88 13.34
C MET A 63 12.37 -6.29 13.95
N GLY A 64 12.27 -7.32 13.11
CA GLY A 64 12.05 -8.70 13.53
C GLY A 64 10.62 -8.99 14.01
N ILE A 65 10.29 -10.27 14.16
CA ILE A 65 8.92 -10.69 14.53
C ILE A 65 8.52 -10.20 15.93
N ASP A 66 9.43 -10.17 16.88
CA ASP A 66 9.12 -9.72 18.25
C ASP A 66 8.92 -8.19 18.30
N GLY A 67 9.70 -7.43 17.52
CA GLY A 67 9.50 -5.99 17.36
C GLY A 67 8.15 -5.69 16.72
N LEU A 68 7.78 -6.43 15.67
CA LEU A 68 6.47 -6.30 15.02
C LEU A 68 5.32 -6.60 15.97
N LYS A 69 5.43 -7.68 16.77
CA LYS A 69 4.44 -8.03 17.80
C LYS A 69 4.27 -6.92 18.83
N ALA A 70 5.37 -6.38 19.33
CA ALA A 70 5.36 -5.30 20.31
C ALA A 70 4.72 -4.03 19.72
N TRP A 71 5.07 -3.68 18.49
CA TRP A 71 4.48 -2.55 17.78
C TRP A 71 2.96 -2.73 17.60
N HIS A 72 2.52 -3.88 17.09
CA HIS A 72 1.09 -4.17 16.89
C HIS A 72 0.31 -4.15 18.21
N SER A 73 0.83 -4.80 19.27
CA SER A 73 0.21 -4.77 20.61
C SER A 73 0.07 -3.35 21.12
N SER A 74 1.11 -2.52 20.96
CA SER A 74 1.07 -1.11 21.36
C SER A 74 -0.02 -0.32 20.62
N LEU A 75 -0.26 -0.58 19.34
CA LEU A 75 -1.36 0.05 18.62
C LEU A 75 -2.72 -0.35 19.20
N ARG A 76 -2.92 -1.64 19.47
CA ARG A 76 -4.18 -2.19 20.04
C ARG A 76 -4.43 -1.68 21.46
N ASP A 77 -3.41 -1.68 22.31
CA ASP A 77 -3.51 -1.22 23.70
C ASP A 77 -3.90 0.26 23.77
N ARG A 78 -3.52 1.05 22.76
CA ARG A 78 -3.91 2.45 22.59
C ARG A 78 -5.22 2.65 21.84
N GLY A 79 -5.90 1.56 21.45
CA GLY A 79 -7.24 1.57 20.91
C GLY A 79 -7.35 1.89 19.44
N ILE A 80 -6.34 1.55 18.61
CA ILE A 80 -6.46 1.70 17.14
C ILE A 80 -7.66 0.91 16.62
N ARG A 81 -8.37 1.46 15.64
CA ARG A 81 -9.53 0.80 15.03
C ARG A 81 -9.08 -0.19 13.96
N GLU A 82 -9.13 -1.48 14.28
CA GLU A 82 -8.89 -2.54 13.31
C GLU A 82 -10.16 -2.83 12.52
N VAL A 83 -10.07 -2.77 11.18
CA VAL A 83 -11.19 -3.00 10.27
C VAL A 83 -10.84 -4.01 9.18
N ARG A 84 -11.84 -4.49 8.44
CA ARG A 84 -11.73 -5.66 7.56
C ARG A 84 -10.91 -5.44 6.29
N GLY A 85 -10.49 -4.22 5.97
CA GLY A 85 -9.72 -3.95 4.75
C GLY A 85 -9.50 -2.45 4.54
N ASN A 86 -8.65 -2.13 3.58
CA ASN A 86 -8.26 -0.75 3.28
C ASN A 86 -9.46 0.13 2.88
N GLY A 87 -10.43 -0.39 2.12
CA GLY A 87 -11.66 0.33 1.78
C GLY A 87 -12.44 0.78 3.02
N ALA A 88 -12.54 -0.08 4.06
CA ALA A 88 -13.20 0.30 5.31
C ALA A 88 -12.40 1.35 6.10
N VAL A 89 -11.05 1.31 6.04
CA VAL A 89 -10.22 2.39 6.59
C VAL A 89 -10.52 3.70 5.89
N LYS A 90 -10.51 3.69 4.54
CA LYS A 90 -10.84 4.84 3.71
C LYS A 90 -12.20 5.44 4.10
N ASP A 91 -13.23 4.61 4.26
CA ASP A 91 -14.57 5.07 4.59
C ASP A 91 -14.61 5.76 5.96
N LEU A 92 -14.00 5.18 7.01
CA LEU A 92 -13.92 5.79 8.34
C LEU A 92 -13.24 7.16 8.33
N VAL A 93 -12.16 7.31 7.56
CA VAL A 93 -11.44 8.58 7.45
C VAL A 93 -12.25 9.57 6.61
N ALA A 94 -12.77 9.16 5.46
CA ALA A 94 -13.53 10.02 4.55
C ALA A 94 -14.82 10.56 5.18
N GLU A 95 -15.43 9.80 6.11
CA GLU A 95 -16.63 10.20 6.85
C GLU A 95 -16.31 10.96 8.16
N GLY A 96 -15.04 11.18 8.47
CA GLY A 96 -14.61 11.89 9.66
C GLY A 96 -14.78 11.09 10.96
N ALA A 97 -14.98 9.78 10.90
CA ALA A 97 -15.00 8.90 12.06
C ALA A 97 -13.59 8.60 12.60
N CYS A 98 -12.56 8.80 11.76
CA CYS A 98 -11.15 8.77 12.12
C CYS A 98 -10.45 10.01 11.60
N ASP A 99 -9.37 10.42 12.27
CA ASP A 99 -8.53 11.55 11.86
C ASP A 99 -7.64 11.14 10.69
N PHE A 100 -7.10 9.93 10.73
CA PHE A 100 -6.36 9.31 9.63
C PHE A 100 -6.37 7.77 9.73
N GLY A 101 -5.86 7.12 8.70
CA GLY A 101 -5.72 5.66 8.69
C GLY A 101 -4.73 5.18 7.65
N PHE A 102 -4.29 3.92 7.81
CA PHE A 102 -3.34 3.25 6.91
C PHE A 102 -4.10 2.61 5.75
N THR A 103 -3.87 3.09 4.53
CA THR A 103 -4.48 2.52 3.32
C THR A 103 -3.51 2.54 2.13
N ASP A 104 -4.01 2.45 0.92
CA ASP A 104 -3.25 2.50 -0.33
C ASP A 104 -3.63 3.72 -1.16
N THR A 105 -2.79 4.10 -2.12
CA THR A 105 -3.01 5.26 -2.98
C THR A 105 -4.30 5.17 -3.79
N ASP A 106 -4.70 3.99 -4.25
CA ASP A 106 -5.94 3.78 -5.01
C ASP A 106 -7.20 4.04 -4.15
N ASP A 107 -7.22 3.61 -2.89
CA ASP A 107 -8.28 3.95 -1.95
C ASP A 107 -8.33 5.46 -1.67
N ALA A 108 -7.15 6.08 -1.51
CA ALA A 108 -7.06 7.52 -1.27
C ALA A 108 -7.62 8.32 -2.44
N PHE A 109 -7.26 7.98 -3.67
CA PHE A 109 -7.82 8.63 -4.87
C PHE A 109 -9.32 8.43 -4.98
N ALA A 110 -9.84 7.25 -4.67
CA ALA A 110 -11.28 7.02 -4.69
C ALA A 110 -12.05 7.96 -3.73
N ALA A 111 -11.48 8.28 -2.57
CA ALA A 111 -12.07 9.23 -1.63
C ALA A 111 -11.92 10.69 -2.12
N ILE A 112 -10.75 11.06 -2.67
CA ILE A 112 -10.49 12.39 -3.23
C ILE A 112 -11.44 12.68 -4.41
N ASP A 113 -11.58 11.73 -5.33
CA ASP A 113 -12.46 11.85 -6.50
C ASP A 113 -13.94 11.94 -6.11
N ALA A 114 -14.29 11.33 -4.96
CA ALA A 114 -15.61 11.47 -4.36
C ALA A 114 -15.84 12.83 -3.64
N GLY A 115 -14.87 13.76 -3.72
CA GLY A 115 -14.96 15.08 -3.09
C GLY A 115 -14.91 15.08 -1.58
N LYS A 116 -14.34 14.01 -0.96
CA LYS A 116 -14.19 13.95 0.49
C LYS A 116 -13.06 14.86 0.97
N PRO A 117 -13.15 15.42 2.18
CA PRO A 117 -12.11 16.30 2.76
C PRO A 117 -10.90 15.48 3.23
N VAL A 118 -10.21 14.87 2.29
CA VAL A 118 -9.07 14.00 2.58
C VAL A 118 -7.88 14.32 1.67
N THR A 119 -6.69 14.02 2.18
CA THR A 119 -5.44 13.99 1.42
C THR A 119 -4.61 12.79 1.87
N MET A 120 -3.48 12.53 1.20
CA MET A 120 -2.62 11.40 1.56
C MET A 120 -1.16 11.82 1.74
N LEU A 121 -0.46 11.08 2.60
CA LEU A 121 0.98 11.15 2.81
C LEU A 121 1.56 9.74 2.68
N PRO A 122 2.78 9.56 2.14
CA PRO A 122 3.39 8.24 2.07
C PRO A 122 3.69 7.71 3.48
N VAL A 123 3.42 6.43 3.72
CA VAL A 123 3.96 5.76 4.90
C VAL A 123 5.47 5.66 4.73
N ARG A 124 6.21 6.23 5.68
CA ARG A 124 7.67 6.15 5.71
C ARG A 124 8.14 5.30 6.87
N LEU A 125 9.09 4.42 6.58
CA LEU A 125 9.83 3.64 7.57
C LEU A 125 10.80 4.56 8.32
N GLU A 126 11.34 4.12 9.44
CA GLU A 126 12.39 4.86 10.18
C GLU A 126 13.63 5.19 9.32
N THR A 127 13.90 4.35 8.32
CA THR A 127 14.96 4.57 7.32
C THR A 127 14.63 5.65 6.29
N GLY A 128 13.43 6.24 6.32
CA GLY A 128 12.93 7.21 5.34
C GLY A 128 12.33 6.58 4.07
N HIS A 129 12.50 5.27 3.87
CA HIS A 129 11.96 4.58 2.70
C HIS A 129 10.43 4.48 2.74
N THR A 130 9.82 4.47 1.56
CA THR A 130 8.38 4.21 1.36
C THR A 130 8.12 2.73 1.10
N ILE A 131 6.85 2.33 1.15
CA ILE A 131 6.42 0.97 0.84
C ILE A 131 5.63 1.01 -0.46
N CYS A 132 6.29 0.63 -1.55
CA CYS A 132 5.71 0.55 -2.89
C CYS A 132 5.45 -0.92 -3.25
N LEU A 133 4.19 -1.26 -3.52
CA LEU A 133 3.74 -2.64 -3.70
C LEU A 133 3.27 -2.86 -5.14
N PRO A 134 3.95 -3.72 -5.93
CA PRO A 134 3.53 -4.05 -7.28
C PRO A 134 2.29 -4.94 -7.30
N ASN A 135 1.50 -4.85 -8.35
CA ASN A 135 0.69 -5.99 -8.77
C ASN A 135 1.63 -7.07 -9.31
N SER A 136 1.21 -8.30 -9.25
CA SER A 136 1.99 -9.42 -9.76
C SER A 136 1.15 -10.34 -10.63
N VAL A 137 1.78 -10.92 -11.63
CA VAL A 137 1.19 -11.94 -12.49
C VAL A 137 2.13 -13.14 -12.59
N ALA A 138 1.56 -14.33 -12.51
CA ALA A 138 2.27 -15.59 -12.63
C ALA A 138 1.44 -16.60 -13.42
N MET A 139 2.13 -17.51 -14.12
CA MET A 139 1.46 -18.68 -14.71
C MET A 139 1.29 -19.76 -13.64
N ILE A 140 0.07 -20.29 -13.50
CA ILE A 140 -0.21 -21.39 -12.59
C ILE A 140 0.47 -22.66 -13.09
N ARG A 141 1.07 -23.44 -12.19
CA ARG A 141 1.66 -24.74 -12.52
C ARG A 141 0.60 -25.64 -13.16
N ASN A 142 0.96 -26.34 -14.22
CA ASN A 142 0.06 -27.18 -15.03
C ASN A 142 -1.10 -26.38 -15.67
N CYS A 143 -0.88 -25.13 -16.02
CA CYS A 143 -1.84 -24.33 -16.77
C CYS A 143 -2.32 -25.09 -18.01
N PRO A 144 -3.64 -25.26 -18.22
CA PRO A 144 -4.16 -26.06 -19.38
C PRO A 144 -3.94 -25.36 -20.74
N HIS A 145 -3.72 -24.01 -20.72
CA HIS A 145 -3.53 -23.20 -21.92
C HIS A 145 -2.31 -22.26 -21.76
N PRO A 146 -1.07 -22.81 -21.72
CA PRO A 146 0.12 -22.02 -21.39
C PRO A 146 0.41 -20.91 -22.42
N ASP A 147 0.19 -21.14 -23.71
CA ASP A 147 0.42 -20.13 -24.75
C ASP A 147 -0.54 -18.94 -24.63
N ALA A 148 -1.81 -19.21 -24.34
CA ALA A 148 -2.79 -18.17 -24.10
C ALA A 148 -2.47 -17.39 -22.82
N ALA A 149 -2.08 -18.06 -21.74
CA ALA A 149 -1.64 -17.44 -20.49
C ALA A 149 -0.41 -16.56 -20.72
N LEU A 150 0.58 -17.01 -21.46
CA LEU A 150 1.78 -16.24 -21.79
C LEU A 150 1.43 -14.99 -22.62
N THR A 151 0.51 -15.14 -23.60
CA THR A 151 0.02 -14.00 -24.40
C THR A 151 -0.66 -12.96 -23.51
N PHE A 152 -1.48 -13.39 -22.57
CA PHE A 152 -2.13 -12.49 -21.61
C PHE A 152 -1.14 -11.81 -20.66
N ILE A 153 -0.14 -12.56 -20.15
CA ILE A 153 0.93 -11.98 -19.33
C ILE A 153 1.67 -10.88 -20.11
N ARG A 154 2.06 -11.15 -21.35
CA ARG A 154 2.73 -10.15 -22.20
C ARG A 154 1.87 -8.89 -22.42
N PHE A 155 0.56 -9.08 -22.59
CA PHE A 155 -0.38 -7.96 -22.68
C PHE A 155 -0.40 -7.13 -21.39
N LEU A 156 -0.50 -7.78 -20.21
CA LEU A 156 -0.47 -7.09 -18.92
C LEU A 156 0.82 -6.31 -18.68
N LEU A 157 1.95 -6.78 -19.22
CA LEU A 157 3.25 -6.14 -19.09
C LEU A 157 3.53 -5.10 -20.19
N SER A 158 2.55 -4.79 -21.04
CA SER A 158 2.72 -3.81 -22.11
C SER A 158 2.63 -2.38 -21.61
N GLU A 159 3.28 -1.45 -22.31
CA GLU A 159 3.16 -0.01 -22.08
C GLU A 159 1.68 0.44 -22.10
N GLU A 160 0.87 -0.13 -23.00
CA GLU A 160 -0.55 0.18 -23.12
C GLU A 160 -1.30 -0.06 -21.81
N VAL A 161 -1.07 -1.20 -21.15
CA VAL A 161 -1.72 -1.55 -19.90
C VAL A 161 -1.17 -0.70 -18.74
N GLU A 162 0.13 -0.49 -18.66
CA GLU A 162 0.74 0.39 -17.66
C GLU A 162 0.16 1.81 -17.74
N LEU A 163 0.05 2.37 -18.94
CA LEU A 163 -0.56 3.69 -19.16
C LEU A 163 -2.07 3.68 -18.87
N ALA A 164 -2.79 2.62 -19.24
CA ALA A 164 -4.21 2.51 -18.93
C ALA A 164 -4.47 2.49 -17.42
N LEU A 165 -3.66 1.74 -16.65
CA LEU A 165 -3.74 1.70 -15.20
C LEU A 165 -3.36 3.04 -14.54
N ALA A 166 -2.34 3.71 -15.07
CA ALA A 166 -1.93 5.04 -14.61
C ALA A 166 -3.03 6.10 -14.85
N ASN A 167 -3.75 6.02 -15.96
CA ASN A 167 -4.83 6.94 -16.32
C ASN A 167 -6.21 6.50 -15.79
N SER A 168 -6.30 5.39 -15.06
CA SER A 168 -7.54 4.94 -14.42
C SER A 168 -7.81 5.67 -13.09
N GLY A 169 -8.99 5.47 -12.50
CA GLY A 169 -9.30 6.00 -11.17
C GLY A 169 -8.36 5.50 -10.06
N SER A 170 -7.67 4.37 -10.25
CA SER A 170 -6.68 3.85 -9.29
C SER A 170 -5.30 4.50 -9.39
N ARG A 171 -5.00 5.22 -10.48
CA ARG A 171 -3.76 5.98 -10.72
C ARG A 171 -2.51 5.20 -10.31
N GLN A 172 -2.36 3.98 -10.86
CA GLN A 172 -1.25 3.13 -10.51
C GLN A 172 0.07 3.60 -11.12
N ILE A 173 1.15 3.36 -10.42
CA ILE A 173 2.51 3.75 -10.82
C ILE A 173 3.04 2.73 -11.81
N PRO A 174 3.41 3.11 -13.05
CA PRO A 174 4.03 2.19 -14.00
C PRO A 174 5.37 1.64 -13.47
N LEU A 175 5.60 0.34 -13.69
CA LEU A 175 6.88 -0.31 -13.38
C LEU A 175 7.67 -0.63 -14.64
N GLY A 176 6.99 -0.80 -15.77
CA GLY A 176 7.61 -0.94 -17.08
C GLY A 176 7.98 0.41 -17.70
N PRO A 177 8.74 0.39 -18.80
CA PRO A 177 9.06 1.59 -19.55
C PRO A 177 7.79 2.15 -20.20
N VAL A 178 7.52 3.44 -19.96
CA VAL A 178 6.39 4.17 -20.53
C VAL A 178 6.82 5.56 -20.98
N ASP A 179 6.08 6.14 -21.94
CA ASP A 179 6.20 7.55 -22.26
C ASP A 179 5.63 8.39 -21.10
N THR A 180 6.52 8.97 -20.30
CA THR A 180 6.16 9.75 -19.10
C THR A 180 5.35 11.00 -19.41
N SER A 181 5.40 11.52 -20.65
CA SER A 181 4.57 12.67 -21.07
C SER A 181 3.07 12.32 -21.11
N ARG A 182 2.73 11.03 -21.11
CA ARG A 182 1.34 10.52 -21.11
C ARG A 182 0.82 10.20 -19.71
N LEU A 183 1.63 10.40 -18.67
CA LEU A 183 1.21 10.15 -17.29
C LEU A 183 0.48 11.36 -16.70
N PRO A 184 -0.58 11.14 -15.91
CA PRO A 184 -1.19 12.18 -15.09
C PRO A 184 -0.20 12.78 -14.10
N SER A 185 -0.38 14.07 -13.77
CA SER A 185 0.45 14.76 -12.77
C SER A 185 0.50 14.04 -11.43
N ASP A 186 -0.66 13.51 -10.97
CA ASP A 186 -0.78 12.77 -9.72
C ASP A 186 0.13 11.54 -9.71
N VAL A 187 0.16 10.80 -10.83
CA VAL A 187 1.04 9.62 -10.97
C VAL A 187 2.52 10.02 -11.01
N LEU A 188 2.85 11.14 -11.68
CA LEU A 188 4.21 11.68 -11.66
C LEU A 188 4.67 12.05 -10.24
N ASP A 189 3.77 12.55 -9.39
CA ASP A 189 4.10 12.81 -7.98
C ASP A 189 4.28 11.51 -7.19
N LEU A 190 3.47 10.49 -7.44
CA LEU A 190 3.65 9.17 -6.83
C LEU A 190 4.97 8.49 -7.24
N THR A 191 5.45 8.69 -8.47
CA THR A 191 6.76 8.13 -8.90
C THR A 191 7.91 8.68 -8.07
N LYS A 192 7.83 9.92 -7.58
CA LYS A 192 8.84 10.51 -6.69
C LYS A 192 8.87 9.78 -5.34
N TRP A 193 7.70 9.45 -4.78
CA TRP A 193 7.63 8.66 -3.55
C TRP A 193 8.08 7.22 -3.77
N ALA A 194 7.72 6.62 -4.91
CA ALA A 194 8.12 5.25 -5.26
C ALA A 194 9.63 5.10 -5.48
N ALA A 195 10.32 6.17 -5.89
CA ALA A 195 11.77 6.17 -6.04
C ALA A 195 12.51 5.91 -4.70
N ASP A 196 11.87 6.27 -3.57
CA ASP A 196 12.36 5.97 -2.23
C ASP A 196 11.89 4.58 -1.73
N GLY A 197 11.30 3.74 -2.59
CA GLY A 197 10.72 2.46 -2.21
C GLY A 197 11.74 1.46 -1.67
N ILE A 198 11.40 0.80 -0.55
CA ILE A 198 12.22 -0.27 0.00
C ILE A 198 12.16 -1.52 -0.89
N SER A 199 13.26 -2.27 -0.97
CA SER A 199 13.25 -3.60 -1.61
C SER A 199 12.35 -4.58 -0.83
N LEU A 200 11.44 -5.25 -1.53
CA LEU A 200 10.51 -6.21 -0.94
C LEU A 200 11.08 -7.65 -0.84
N THR A 201 12.29 -7.88 -1.35
CA THR A 201 12.91 -9.22 -1.38
C THR A 201 13.09 -9.80 0.03
N GLY A 202 13.50 -8.96 1.00
CA GLY A 202 13.59 -9.34 2.41
C GLY A 202 12.21 -9.66 3.00
N ALA A 203 11.25 -8.77 2.79
CA ALA A 203 9.91 -8.88 3.33
C ALA A 203 9.16 -10.14 2.88
N ALA A 204 9.37 -10.58 1.64
CA ALA A 204 8.70 -11.78 1.09
C ALA A 204 8.94 -13.03 1.93
N LYS A 205 10.10 -13.15 2.60
CA LYS A 205 10.46 -14.28 3.47
C LYS A 205 9.61 -14.34 4.74
N HIS A 206 9.10 -13.21 5.20
CA HIS A 206 8.37 -13.08 6.45
C HIS A 206 6.85 -13.24 6.31
N HIS A 207 6.32 -13.30 5.08
CA HIS A 207 4.87 -13.40 4.86
C HIS A 207 4.23 -14.57 5.61
N ALA A 208 4.83 -15.77 5.49
CA ALA A 208 4.30 -16.98 6.15
C ALA A 208 4.40 -16.90 7.68
N GLU A 209 5.50 -16.36 8.20
CA GLU A 209 5.73 -16.18 9.63
C GLU A 209 4.75 -15.18 10.24
N VAL A 210 4.56 -14.04 9.59
CA VAL A 210 3.61 -13.00 10.01
C VAL A 210 2.18 -13.54 9.99
N LEU A 211 1.78 -14.22 8.91
CA LEU A 211 0.44 -14.79 8.80
C LEU A 211 0.21 -15.87 9.87
N HIS A 212 1.19 -16.75 10.13
CA HIS A 212 1.09 -17.77 11.16
C HIS A 212 0.93 -17.17 12.57
N TRP A 213 1.59 -16.05 12.84
CA TRP A 213 1.42 -15.36 14.12
C TRP A 213 0.01 -14.75 14.28
N LEU A 214 -0.61 -14.30 13.21
CA LEU A 214 -1.92 -13.62 13.22
C LEU A 214 -3.11 -14.59 13.26
N THR A 215 -2.92 -15.86 12.89
CA THR A 215 -3.96 -16.90 12.80
C THR A 215 -3.82 -17.97 13.90
#